data_d90e3867e6ddf20ea837629df29482c7
#
_entry.id   d90e3867e6ddf20ea837629df29482c7
#
_cell.length_a   1.000
_cell.length_b   1.000
_cell.length_c   1.000
_cell.angle_alpha   90.00
_cell.angle_beta   90.00
_cell.angle_gamma   90.00
#
_symmetry.space_group_name_H-M   'P 1'
#
loop_
_entity.id
_entity.type
_entity.pdbx_description
1 polymer ?
#
loop_
_entity_poly.entity_id
_entity_poly.type
_entity_poly.pdbx_seq_one_letter_code
_entity_poly.pdbx_strand_id
1 'polypeptide(L)'
;MENIIQVRVRYKETDQAGRVYHANYFVWLDMGRTEFLRVLGFPYNEMENKGFYLAVTEASCNYIKSPNFDDIVNIKTILGKVGKASIDFTYEITSRDNNVFYATAYTKLACLDENGKPIKLPEEVLSKLVLDG
;
A
#
# COMPACT_ATOMS: atom_id res chain seq x y z
N MET A 1 -12.59 5.42 0.58
CA MET A 1 -11.48 6.15 -0.08
C MET A 1 -10.51 5.15 -0.66
N GLU A 2 -10.14 5.31 -1.90
CA GLU A 2 -9.28 4.38 -2.60
C GLU A 2 -8.45 5.08 -3.68
N ASN A 3 -7.36 4.44 -4.09
CA ASN A 3 -6.51 4.91 -5.16
C ASN A 3 -6.02 3.72 -5.98
N ILE A 4 -5.89 3.90 -7.28
CA ILE A 4 -5.45 2.84 -8.18
C ILE A 4 -4.21 3.31 -8.93
N ILE A 5 -3.17 2.47 -8.93
CA ILE A 5 -2.01 2.65 -9.81
C ILE A 5 -1.90 1.46 -10.73
N GLN A 6 -1.24 1.66 -11.86
CA GLN A 6 -0.93 0.59 -12.80
C GLN A 6 0.57 0.34 -12.82
N VAL A 7 0.95 -0.93 -12.84
CA VAL A 7 2.35 -1.35 -12.86
C VAL A 7 2.50 -2.41 -13.94
N ARG A 8 3.59 -2.31 -14.72
CA ARG A 8 3.95 -3.36 -15.65
C ARG A 8 4.87 -4.35 -14.93
N VAL A 9 4.55 -5.64 -15.04
CA VAL A 9 5.37 -6.69 -14.43
C VAL A 9 6.72 -6.73 -15.12
N ARG A 10 7.81 -6.52 -14.35
CA ARG A 10 9.17 -6.52 -14.90
C ARG A 10 9.78 -7.90 -14.76
N TYR A 11 10.73 -8.20 -15.63
CA TYR A 11 11.42 -9.49 -15.62
C TYR A 11 12.02 -9.81 -14.26
N LYS A 12 12.68 -8.83 -13.62
CA LYS A 12 13.30 -9.04 -12.31
C LYS A 12 12.30 -9.32 -11.17
N GLU A 13 11.01 -9.11 -11.43
CA GLU A 13 9.96 -9.39 -10.45
C GLU A 13 9.46 -10.83 -10.53
N THR A 14 9.94 -11.59 -11.51
CA THR A 14 9.54 -12.98 -11.70
C THR A 14 10.59 -13.94 -11.11
N ASP A 15 10.15 -15.14 -10.80
CA ASP A 15 11.02 -16.21 -10.33
C ASP A 15 11.41 -17.15 -11.49
N GLN A 16 12.12 -18.23 -11.19
CA GLN A 16 12.56 -19.19 -12.23
C GLN A 16 11.40 -19.89 -12.94
N ALA A 17 10.24 -19.96 -12.29
CA ALA A 17 9.05 -20.57 -12.88
C ALA A 17 8.27 -19.59 -13.77
N GLY A 18 8.73 -18.35 -13.93
CA GLY A 18 8.06 -17.33 -14.72
C GLY A 18 6.90 -16.67 -14.00
N ARG A 19 6.71 -16.96 -12.71
CA ARG A 19 5.67 -16.34 -11.88
C ARG A 19 6.24 -15.13 -11.16
N VAL A 20 5.39 -14.19 -10.79
CA VAL A 20 5.80 -13.10 -9.94
C VAL A 20 6.24 -13.67 -8.59
N TYR A 21 7.45 -13.31 -8.18
CA TYR A 21 8.00 -13.74 -6.90
C TYR A 21 7.10 -13.22 -5.78
N HIS A 22 6.70 -14.11 -4.87
CA HIS A 22 5.66 -13.78 -3.87
C HIS A 22 5.99 -12.54 -3.03
N ALA A 23 7.25 -12.33 -2.67
CA ALA A 23 7.63 -11.17 -1.87
C ALA A 23 7.48 -9.85 -2.64
N ASN A 24 7.48 -9.90 -3.97
CA ASN A 24 7.37 -8.71 -4.79
C ASN A 24 5.99 -8.05 -4.68
N TYR A 25 4.97 -8.80 -4.31
CA TYR A 25 3.65 -8.23 -4.08
C TYR A 25 3.69 -7.15 -3.00
N PHE A 26 4.51 -7.34 -1.97
CA PHE A 26 4.65 -6.34 -0.90
C PHE A 26 5.31 -5.05 -1.40
N VAL A 27 6.19 -5.14 -2.39
CA VAL A 27 6.74 -3.95 -3.05
C VAL A 27 5.63 -3.18 -3.77
N TRP A 28 4.73 -3.89 -4.44
CA TRP A 28 3.58 -3.28 -5.10
C TRP A 28 2.61 -2.63 -4.11
N LEU A 29 2.39 -3.27 -2.96
CA LEU A 29 1.57 -2.67 -1.90
C LEU A 29 2.18 -1.35 -1.42
N ASP A 30 3.49 -1.34 -1.24
CA ASP A 30 4.24 -0.13 -0.86
C ASP A 30 4.04 0.98 -1.88
N MET A 31 4.15 0.65 -3.16
CA MET A 31 3.95 1.63 -4.24
C MET A 31 2.54 2.20 -4.24
N GLY A 32 1.55 1.33 -4.07
CA GLY A 32 0.14 1.73 -4.03
C GLY A 32 -0.16 2.65 -2.85
N ARG A 33 0.32 2.28 -1.68
CA ARG A 33 0.15 3.05 -0.45
C ARG A 33 0.85 4.39 -0.51
N THR A 34 2.08 4.41 -1.04
CA THR A 34 2.85 5.64 -1.21
C THR A 34 2.10 6.64 -2.08
N GLU A 35 1.54 6.16 -3.18
CA GLU A 35 0.78 7.03 -4.08
C GLU A 35 -0.55 7.48 -3.46
N PHE A 36 -1.22 6.59 -2.72
CA PHE A 36 -2.43 6.94 -1.98
C PHE A 36 -2.17 8.15 -1.08
N LEU A 37 -1.10 8.10 -0.29
CA LEU A 37 -0.75 9.16 0.64
C LEU A 37 -0.30 10.44 -0.08
N ARG A 38 0.42 10.31 -1.21
CA ARG A 38 0.82 11.46 -2.01
C ARG A 38 -0.38 12.21 -2.56
N VAL A 39 -1.34 11.50 -3.10
CA VAL A 39 -2.57 12.11 -3.65
C VAL A 39 -3.38 12.79 -2.54
N LEU A 40 -3.34 12.22 -1.34
CA LEU A 40 -4.00 12.80 -0.17
C LEU A 40 -3.31 14.07 0.33
N GLY A 41 -2.07 14.31 -0.07
CA GLY A 41 -1.29 15.48 0.34
C GLY A 41 -0.20 15.19 1.37
N PHE A 42 0.10 13.91 1.61
CA PHE A 42 1.08 13.50 2.63
C PHE A 42 2.13 12.56 2.05
N PRO A 43 3.02 13.04 1.15
CA PRO A 43 4.13 12.21 0.72
C PRO A 43 5.06 11.88 1.88
N TYR A 44 5.66 10.69 1.87
CA TYR A 44 6.47 10.19 2.99
C TYR A 44 7.59 11.14 3.39
N ASN A 45 8.27 11.75 2.42
CA ASN A 45 9.37 12.67 2.74
C ASN A 45 8.89 13.88 3.55
N GLU A 46 7.70 14.38 3.30
CA GLU A 46 7.15 15.48 4.08
C GLU A 46 6.77 15.03 5.50
N MET A 47 6.21 13.83 5.64
CA MET A 47 5.89 13.28 6.95
C MET A 47 7.15 13.12 7.78
N GLU A 48 8.20 12.56 7.19
CA GLU A 48 9.48 12.36 7.88
C GLU A 48 10.13 13.69 8.27
N ASN A 49 10.02 14.71 7.41
CA ASN A 49 10.52 16.05 7.73
C ASN A 49 9.77 16.69 8.89
N LYS A 50 8.51 16.30 9.12
CA LYS A 50 7.72 16.78 10.24
C LYS A 50 7.90 15.93 11.50
N GLY A 51 8.74 14.90 11.45
CA GLY A 51 9.12 14.12 12.61
C GLY A 51 8.24 12.91 12.90
N PHE A 52 7.43 12.44 11.96
CA PHE A 52 6.67 11.22 12.15
C PHE A 52 6.82 10.28 10.97
N TYR A 53 6.67 8.99 11.26
CA TYR A 53 6.90 7.90 10.32
C TYR A 53 5.74 6.92 10.40
N LEU A 54 5.43 6.30 9.27
CA LEU A 54 4.48 5.19 9.22
C LEU A 54 5.24 3.90 9.00
N ALA A 55 5.14 2.97 9.94
CA ALA A 55 5.83 1.69 9.89
C ALA A 55 4.83 0.54 9.79
N VAL A 56 5.09 -0.41 8.90
CA VAL A 56 4.25 -1.59 8.75
C VAL A 56 4.43 -2.49 9.97
N THR A 57 3.34 -2.78 10.67
CA THR A 57 3.32 -3.67 11.84
C THR A 57 2.68 -5.01 11.53
N GLU A 58 1.81 -5.05 10.52
CA GLU A 58 1.19 -6.28 10.05
C GLU A 58 1.08 -6.22 8.53
N ALA A 59 1.33 -7.35 7.89
CA ALA A 59 1.18 -7.46 6.44
C ALA A 59 0.77 -8.88 6.09
N SER A 60 -0.18 -9.02 5.19
CA SER A 60 -0.58 -10.32 4.67
C SER A 60 -0.99 -10.19 3.21
N CYS A 61 -0.82 -11.27 2.48
CA CYS A 61 -1.17 -11.34 1.07
C CYS A 61 -1.74 -12.71 0.76
N ASN A 62 -2.89 -12.73 0.13
CA ASN A 62 -3.54 -13.94 -0.33
C ASN A 62 -3.34 -14.05 -1.83
N TYR A 63 -2.54 -15.01 -2.27
CA TYR A 63 -2.17 -15.20 -3.67
C TYR A 63 -3.20 -16.08 -4.36
N ILE A 64 -3.84 -15.55 -5.39
CA ILE A 64 -4.91 -16.27 -6.11
C ILE A 64 -4.38 -16.81 -7.43
N LYS A 65 -3.73 -15.95 -8.21
CA LYS A 65 -3.20 -16.27 -9.52
C LYS A 65 -2.05 -15.32 -9.83
N SER A 66 -1.03 -15.79 -10.55
CA SER A 66 0.10 -14.92 -10.89
C SER A 66 -0.11 -14.25 -12.25
N PRO A 67 0.13 -12.94 -12.36
CA PRO A 67 0.28 -12.32 -13.67
C PRO A 67 1.59 -12.78 -14.30
N ASN A 68 1.70 -12.57 -15.60
CA ASN A 68 2.88 -12.92 -16.36
C ASN A 68 3.81 -11.71 -16.55
N PHE A 69 5.05 -11.99 -16.91
CA PHE A 69 5.97 -10.93 -17.33
C PHE A 69 5.31 -10.04 -18.38
N ASP A 70 5.52 -8.74 -18.24
CA ASP A 70 5.04 -7.70 -19.16
C ASP A 70 3.54 -7.40 -19.08
N ASP A 71 2.78 -8.13 -18.29
CA ASP A 71 1.37 -7.79 -18.02
C ASP A 71 1.29 -6.47 -17.27
N ILE A 72 0.20 -5.75 -17.48
CA ILE A 72 -0.13 -4.58 -16.67
C ILE A 72 -1.11 -5.01 -15.59
N VAL A 73 -0.79 -4.67 -14.34
CA VAL A 73 -1.65 -4.95 -13.20
C VAL A 73 -2.14 -3.66 -12.55
N ASN A 74 -3.36 -3.69 -12.05
CA ASN A 74 -3.91 -2.62 -11.22
C ASN A 74 -3.62 -2.94 -9.77
N ILE A 75 -3.13 -1.96 -9.04
CA ILE A 75 -2.97 -2.06 -7.59
C ILE A 75 -3.92 -1.05 -6.97
N LYS A 76 -4.97 -1.55 -6.36
CA LYS A 76 -5.99 -0.74 -5.71
C LYS A 76 -5.71 -0.73 -4.23
N THR A 77 -5.45 0.46 -3.69
CA THR A 77 -5.24 0.67 -2.26
C THR A 77 -6.51 1.26 -1.68
N ILE A 78 -7.05 0.61 -0.66
CA ILE A 78 -8.33 0.97 -0.05
C ILE A 78 -8.08 1.29 1.40
N LEU A 79 -8.53 2.48 1.83
CA LEU A 79 -8.43 2.87 3.23
C LEU A 79 -9.35 1.99 4.07
N GLY A 80 -8.78 1.41 5.12
CA GLY A 80 -9.53 0.62 6.10
C GLY A 80 -9.77 1.43 7.37
N LYS A 81 -9.53 0.79 8.52
CA LYS A 81 -9.74 1.40 9.82
C LYS A 81 -8.65 2.43 10.12
N VAL A 82 -9.05 3.60 10.59
CA VAL A 82 -8.14 4.65 11.06
C VAL A 82 -8.26 4.70 12.58
N GLY A 83 -7.18 4.33 13.26
CA GLY A 83 -7.08 4.41 14.72
C GLY A 83 -6.41 5.71 15.16
N LYS A 84 -6.19 5.83 16.46
CA LYS A 84 -5.50 7.01 17.01
C LYS A 84 -4.04 7.10 16.56
N ALA A 85 -3.38 5.94 16.44
CA ALA A 85 -1.96 5.85 16.12
C ALA A 85 -1.67 4.85 15.00
N SER A 86 -2.70 4.44 14.25
CA SER A 86 -2.53 3.43 13.21
C SER A 86 -3.49 3.64 12.05
N ILE A 87 -3.13 3.10 10.89
CA ILE A 87 -3.94 3.13 9.68
C ILE A 87 -3.89 1.74 9.06
N ASP A 88 -5.05 1.19 8.73
CA ASP A 88 -5.17 -0.06 8.00
C ASP A 88 -5.45 0.21 6.53
N PHE A 89 -4.85 -0.60 5.66
CA PHE A 89 -5.15 -0.59 4.23
C PHE A 89 -5.46 -2.01 3.78
N THR A 90 -6.39 -2.13 2.85
CA THR A 90 -6.58 -3.35 2.09
C THR A 90 -6.25 -3.08 0.63
N TYR A 91 -5.95 -4.15 -0.10
CA TYR A 91 -5.47 -4.02 -1.48
C TYR A 91 -6.11 -5.10 -2.35
N GLU A 92 -6.35 -4.73 -3.60
CA GLU A 92 -6.74 -5.66 -4.63
C GLU A 92 -5.78 -5.50 -5.80
N ILE A 93 -5.17 -6.61 -6.21
CA ILE A 93 -4.29 -6.64 -7.38
C ILE A 93 -5.02 -7.40 -8.46
N THR A 94 -5.32 -6.72 -9.57
CA THR A 94 -6.16 -7.26 -10.63
C THR A 94 -5.50 -7.05 -11.99
N SER A 95 -6.03 -7.73 -13.00
CA SER A 95 -5.65 -7.48 -14.38
C SER A 95 -6.07 -6.06 -14.79
N ARG A 96 -5.48 -5.56 -15.88
CA ARG A 96 -5.74 -4.23 -16.39
C ARG A 96 -7.23 -3.95 -16.61
N ASP A 97 -7.98 -4.94 -17.04
CA ASP A 97 -9.42 -4.83 -17.30
C ASP A 97 -10.28 -5.19 -16.08
N ASN A 98 -9.67 -5.48 -14.94
CA ASN A 98 -10.33 -5.89 -13.69
C ASN A 98 -11.04 -7.24 -13.73
N ASN A 99 -10.84 -8.04 -14.78
CA ASN A 99 -11.54 -9.32 -14.92
C ASN A 99 -10.87 -10.46 -14.14
N VAL A 100 -9.59 -10.34 -13.84
CA VAL A 100 -8.85 -11.38 -13.12
C VAL A 100 -8.32 -10.80 -11.82
N PHE A 101 -8.59 -11.48 -10.69
CA PHE A 101 -7.99 -11.16 -9.40
C PHE A 101 -6.71 -11.96 -9.23
N TYR A 102 -5.59 -11.28 -9.03
CA TYR A 102 -4.30 -11.91 -8.78
C TYR A 102 -4.04 -12.10 -7.29
N ALA A 103 -4.40 -11.11 -6.48
CA ALA A 103 -4.18 -11.19 -5.04
C ALA A 103 -5.06 -10.19 -4.31
N THR A 104 -5.31 -10.48 -3.05
CA THR A 104 -5.85 -9.54 -2.07
C THR A 104 -4.85 -9.42 -0.93
N ALA A 105 -4.80 -8.27 -0.27
CA ALA A 105 -3.78 -8.04 0.74
C ALA A 105 -4.27 -7.08 1.82
N TYR A 106 -3.50 -7.02 2.89
CA TYR A 106 -3.78 -6.18 4.04
C TYR A 106 -2.47 -5.70 4.65
N THR A 107 -2.43 -4.44 5.08
CA THR A 107 -1.34 -3.92 5.91
C THR A 107 -1.90 -3.04 7.00
N LYS A 108 -1.21 -3.06 8.13
CA LYS A 108 -1.45 -2.12 9.22
C LYS A 108 -0.17 -1.34 9.46
N LEU A 109 -0.29 -0.03 9.55
CA LEU A 109 0.85 0.84 9.80
C LEU A 109 0.64 1.60 11.11
N ALA A 110 1.71 1.67 11.90
CA ALA A 110 1.72 2.46 13.12
C ALA A 110 2.42 3.79 12.86
N CYS A 111 1.93 4.85 13.50
CA CYS A 111 2.59 6.14 13.47
C CYS A 111 3.63 6.19 14.58
N LEU A 112 4.88 6.51 14.22
CA LEU A 112 6.02 6.52 15.14
C LEU A 112 6.70 7.88 15.12
N ASP A 113 7.33 8.23 16.24
CA ASP A 113 8.21 9.39 16.30
C ASP A 113 9.63 9.05 15.82
N GLU A 114 10.54 10.01 15.89
CA GLU A 114 11.93 9.85 15.45
C GLU A 114 12.69 8.75 16.20
N ASN A 115 12.24 8.42 17.40
CA ASN A 115 12.86 7.39 18.23
C ASN A 115 12.18 6.02 18.08
N GLY A 116 11.21 5.90 17.17
CA GLY A 116 10.49 4.67 16.95
C GLY A 116 9.39 4.39 17.95
N LYS A 117 8.97 5.37 18.71
CA LYS A 117 7.89 5.23 19.70
C LYS A 117 6.53 5.54 19.05
N PRO A 118 5.49 4.76 19.37
CA PRO A 118 4.14 5.06 18.86
C PRO A 118 3.67 6.43 19.32
N ILE A 119 3.12 7.19 18.38
CA ILE A 119 2.51 8.50 18.65
C ILE A 119 1.19 8.58 17.91
N LYS A 120 0.34 9.49 18.34
CA LYS A 120 -0.92 9.75 17.65
C LYS A 120 -0.67 10.27 16.25
N LEU A 121 -1.55 9.90 15.33
CA LEU A 121 -1.54 10.49 13.99
C LEU A 121 -1.70 12.01 14.12
N PRO A 122 -0.90 12.79 13.38
CA PRO A 122 -1.09 14.24 13.38
C PRO A 122 -2.50 14.63 12.97
N GLU A 123 -3.01 15.68 13.58
CA GLU A 123 -4.38 16.15 13.34
C GLU A 123 -4.64 16.44 11.86
N GLU A 124 -3.67 17.00 11.16
CA GLU A 124 -3.78 17.31 9.74
C GLU A 124 -3.97 16.06 8.88
N VAL A 125 -3.31 14.95 9.25
CA VAL A 125 -3.45 13.66 8.55
C VAL A 125 -4.80 13.04 8.89
N LEU A 126 -5.13 13.00 10.19
CA LEU A 126 -6.35 12.40 10.69
C LEU A 126 -7.59 13.06 10.09
N SER A 127 -7.61 14.39 10.04
CA SER A 127 -8.75 15.14 9.49
C SER A 127 -8.97 14.82 8.00
N LYS A 128 -7.90 14.68 7.23
CA LYS A 128 -8.00 14.34 5.81
C LYS A 128 -8.56 12.93 5.61
N LEU A 129 -8.07 11.97 6.39
CA LEU A 129 -8.53 10.58 6.29
C LEU A 129 -9.99 10.44 6.68
N VAL A 130 -10.43 11.15 7.73
CA VAL A 130 -11.80 11.08 8.21
C VAL A 130 -12.77 11.84 7.31
N LEU A 131 -12.39 13.04 6.86
CA LEU A 131 -13.27 13.87 6.02
C LEU A 131 -13.47 13.30 4.62
N ASP A 132 -12.41 12.73 4.06
CA ASP A 132 -12.45 12.19 2.70
C ASP A 132 -12.85 10.70 2.70
N GLY A 133 -12.82 10.09 3.83
CA GLY A 133 -13.21 8.70 4.01
C GLY A 133 -14.66 8.56 4.37
#